data_181cda0632c09e88bd256f12877cae62
#
_entry.id   181cda0632c09e88bd256f12877cae62
#
_cell.length_a   1.000
_cell.length_b   1.000
_cell.length_c   1.000
_cell.angle_alpha   90.00
_cell.angle_beta   90.00
_cell.angle_gamma   90.00
#
_symmetry.space_group_name_H-M   'P 1'
#
loop_
_entity.id
_entity.type
_entity.pdbx_description
1 polymer ?
#
loop_
_entity_poly.entity_id
_entity_poly.type
_entity_poly.pdbx_seq_one_letter_code
_entity_poly.pdbx_strand_id
1 'polypeptide(L)'
;MVKAFEARFHSKVEVTFVDSDESLWDKMHAGHDNTFDVVAANTVEIHRYTREGLLQPLDLARLPNTRFQLPRFRALSSIGGLTQGGKVYAIPFTYSAMGLIYDRKQVSVPPRSMSELWNPRYRGKVLAFNSAQHNFSFTALALGVDNPFQLDVNQMRRVAKQLVALRRNLLSYYSLPEEATRLFIQHKSALLFANYGTQQLTQLRKAGADVGYVIPEEGALAWLDCWAMTRAVRDRSLALAWIDYMLEPAVSRLLPERQGLANTLTSPPEVSDKSRIIWLQPVEDVGQREALWGKIVSGNLPERL
;
A
#
# COMPACT_ATOMS: atom_id res chain seq x y z
N MET A 1 -9.92 10.97 16.03
CA MET A 1 -10.18 9.55 16.34
C MET A 1 -9.78 9.25 17.79
N VAL A 2 -8.49 9.37 18.18
CA VAL A 2 -7.98 8.99 19.52
C VAL A 2 -8.75 9.64 20.67
N LYS A 3 -8.79 10.96 20.76
CA LYS A 3 -9.49 11.67 21.87
C LYS A 3 -10.97 11.28 22.02
N ALA A 4 -11.67 10.99 20.92
CA ALA A 4 -13.08 10.59 20.96
C ALA A 4 -13.22 9.14 21.49
N PHE A 5 -12.29 8.27 21.14
CA PHE A 5 -12.23 6.91 21.70
C PHE A 5 -11.95 6.96 23.21
N GLU A 6 -10.93 7.71 23.62
CA GLU A 6 -10.54 7.87 25.03
C GLU A 6 -11.72 8.35 25.90
N ALA A 7 -12.45 9.38 25.41
CA ALA A 7 -13.61 9.90 26.11
C ALA A 7 -14.74 8.87 26.22
N ARG A 8 -14.99 8.09 25.15
CA ARG A 8 -16.08 7.10 25.11
C ARG A 8 -15.80 5.86 25.97
N PHE A 9 -14.56 5.41 25.98
CA PHE A 9 -14.17 4.16 26.65
C PHE A 9 -13.43 4.38 27.97
N HIS A 10 -13.36 5.64 28.44
CA HIS A 10 -12.66 6.02 29.68
C HIS A 10 -11.25 5.42 29.77
N SER A 11 -10.52 5.49 28.66
CA SER A 11 -9.20 4.88 28.48
C SER A 11 -8.19 5.91 27.98
N LYS A 12 -6.90 5.53 27.97
CA LYS A 12 -5.82 6.30 27.37
C LYS A 12 -5.23 5.50 26.21
N VAL A 13 -5.00 6.17 25.08
CA VAL A 13 -4.39 5.59 23.88
C VAL A 13 -3.05 6.28 23.60
N GLU A 14 -1.97 5.53 23.72
CA GLU A 14 -0.63 5.97 23.35
C GLU A 14 -0.34 5.49 21.92
N VAL A 15 0.03 6.43 21.05
CA VAL A 15 0.28 6.15 19.63
C VAL A 15 1.77 6.24 19.35
N THR A 16 2.35 5.15 18.86
CA THR A 16 3.72 5.13 18.33
C THR A 16 3.65 5.07 16.81
N PHE A 17 4.23 6.06 16.15
CA PHE A 17 4.40 6.05 14.70
C PHE A 17 5.72 5.38 14.32
N VAL A 18 5.70 4.69 13.21
CA VAL A 18 6.86 4.09 12.58
C VAL A 18 6.92 4.53 11.12
N ASP A 19 8.10 4.60 10.58
CA ASP A 19 8.39 5.10 9.24
C ASP A 19 8.65 3.97 8.21
N SER A 20 8.82 2.73 8.69
CA SER A 20 9.04 1.58 7.82
C SER A 20 8.54 0.27 8.45
N ASP A 21 8.33 -0.74 7.60
CA ASP A 21 7.96 -2.10 8.02
C ASP A 21 9.09 -2.74 8.85
N GLU A 22 10.36 -2.46 8.55
CA GLU A 22 11.52 -2.91 9.32
C GLU A 22 11.52 -2.31 10.72
N SER A 23 11.29 -0.99 10.83
CA SER A 23 11.19 -0.32 12.14
C SER A 23 10.04 -0.86 12.97
N LEU A 24 8.91 -1.19 12.35
CA LEU A 24 7.79 -1.85 13.03
C LEU A 24 8.16 -3.28 13.46
N TRP A 25 8.82 -4.04 12.59
CA TRP A 25 9.30 -5.39 12.90
C TRP A 25 10.23 -5.39 14.11
N ASP A 26 11.23 -4.50 14.12
CA ASP A 26 12.17 -4.37 15.22
C ASP A 26 11.48 -4.06 16.54
N LYS A 27 10.51 -3.12 16.52
CA LYS A 27 9.70 -2.79 17.71
C LYS A 27 8.83 -3.95 18.17
N MET A 28 8.30 -4.76 17.25
CA MET A 28 7.49 -5.95 17.59
C MET A 28 8.35 -7.10 18.17
N HIS A 29 9.67 -7.13 17.86
CA HIS A 29 10.61 -8.17 18.33
C HIS A 29 11.47 -7.74 19.51
N ALA A 30 11.87 -6.46 19.59
CA ALA A 30 12.88 -5.97 20.51
C ALA A 30 12.46 -5.97 21.99
N GLY A 31 11.21 -6.35 22.31
CA GLY A 31 10.71 -6.22 23.65
C GLY A 31 10.45 -7.53 24.36
N HIS A 32 11.23 -7.87 25.38
CA HIS A 32 10.74 -8.63 26.54
C HIS A 32 9.54 -7.91 27.20
N ASP A 33 9.39 -6.61 26.93
CA ASP A 33 8.26 -5.74 27.34
C ASP A 33 7.46 -5.34 26.08
N ASN A 34 6.75 -6.29 25.52
CA ASN A 34 5.80 -6.06 24.43
C ASN A 34 4.80 -4.98 24.84
N THR A 35 4.95 -3.78 24.27
CA THR A 35 4.26 -2.58 24.74
C THR A 35 2.99 -2.25 23.96
N PHE A 36 2.73 -2.95 22.85
CA PHE A 36 1.58 -2.66 21.98
C PHE A 36 0.43 -3.62 22.23
N ASP A 37 -0.76 -3.07 22.46
CA ASP A 37 -2.00 -3.85 22.55
C ASP A 37 -2.55 -4.16 21.14
N VAL A 38 -2.44 -3.19 20.23
CA VAL A 38 -2.85 -3.29 18.82
C VAL A 38 -1.77 -2.75 17.90
N VAL A 39 -1.73 -3.27 16.69
CA VAL A 39 -0.82 -2.82 15.63
C VAL A 39 -1.61 -2.63 14.34
N ALA A 40 -1.23 -1.59 13.58
CA ALA A 40 -1.67 -1.41 12.21
C ALA A 40 -0.52 -1.72 11.27
N ALA A 41 -0.69 -2.69 10.38
CA ALA A 41 0.32 -3.12 9.43
C ALA A 41 -0.32 -3.64 8.14
N ASN A 42 0.46 -3.66 7.06
CA ASN A 42 0.01 -4.23 5.80
C ASN A 42 -0.10 -5.77 5.86
N THR A 43 -0.78 -6.35 4.88
CA THR A 43 -1.06 -7.80 4.85
C THR A 43 0.19 -8.67 4.83
N VAL A 44 1.31 -8.20 4.27
CA VAL A 44 2.59 -8.93 4.24
C VAL A 44 3.14 -9.05 5.65
N GLU A 45 3.17 -7.94 6.40
CA GLU A 45 3.64 -7.92 7.78
C GLU A 45 2.67 -8.66 8.72
N ILE A 46 1.37 -8.53 8.54
CA ILE A 46 0.38 -9.31 9.30
C ILE A 46 0.63 -10.81 9.14
N HIS A 47 0.89 -11.27 7.91
CA HIS A 47 1.24 -12.66 7.65
C HIS A 47 2.51 -13.09 8.38
N ARG A 48 3.56 -12.26 8.33
CA ARG A 48 4.82 -12.48 9.02
C ARG A 48 4.62 -12.55 10.53
N TYR A 49 3.93 -11.58 11.13
CA TYR A 49 3.67 -11.54 12.58
C TYR A 49 2.81 -12.71 13.05
N THR A 50 1.85 -13.15 12.24
CA THR A 50 1.02 -14.32 12.55
C THR A 50 1.86 -15.60 12.59
N ARG A 51 2.76 -15.80 11.62
CA ARG A 51 3.68 -16.96 11.57
C ARG A 51 4.62 -17.02 12.76
N GLU A 52 5.12 -15.86 13.18
CA GLU A 52 6.01 -15.73 14.34
C GLU A 52 5.26 -15.77 15.70
N GLY A 53 3.94 -15.94 15.69
CA GLY A 53 3.12 -16.02 16.88
C GLY A 53 3.07 -14.71 17.69
N LEU A 54 3.25 -13.56 17.02
CA LEU A 54 3.20 -12.23 17.64
C LEU A 54 1.79 -11.67 17.75
N LEU A 55 0.82 -12.27 17.05
CA LEU A 55 -0.57 -11.83 17.06
C LEU A 55 -1.48 -12.84 17.75
N GLN A 56 -2.63 -12.36 18.22
CA GLN A 56 -3.71 -13.18 18.75
C GLN A 56 -4.89 -13.19 17.78
N PRO A 57 -5.64 -14.31 17.71
CA PRO A 57 -6.86 -14.36 16.91
C PRO A 57 -7.93 -13.42 17.46
N LEU A 58 -8.67 -12.82 16.55
CA LEU A 58 -9.77 -11.89 16.83
C LEU A 58 -11.08 -12.66 16.95
N ASP A 59 -11.92 -12.23 17.90
CA ASP A 59 -13.30 -12.68 18.02
C ASP A 59 -14.21 -11.79 17.16
N LEU A 60 -14.62 -12.29 15.99
CA LEU A 60 -15.45 -11.53 15.03
C LEU A 60 -16.84 -11.19 15.61
N ALA A 61 -17.37 -11.96 16.57
CA ALA A 61 -18.65 -11.64 17.19
C ALA A 61 -18.57 -10.30 17.98
N ARG A 62 -17.39 -9.90 18.36
CA ARG A 62 -17.10 -8.63 19.06
C ARG A 62 -16.72 -7.48 18.13
N LEU A 63 -16.80 -7.70 16.82
CA LEU A 63 -16.48 -6.72 15.79
C LEU A 63 -17.67 -6.47 14.84
N PRO A 64 -18.84 -6.02 15.38
CA PRO A 64 -20.08 -5.91 14.62
C PRO A 64 -19.97 -4.89 13.46
N ASN A 65 -19.05 -3.92 13.53
CA ASN A 65 -18.88 -2.90 12.50
C ASN A 65 -18.20 -3.44 11.21
N THR A 66 -17.66 -4.65 11.23
CA THR A 66 -17.19 -5.34 10.01
C THR A 66 -18.31 -5.52 8.97
N ARG A 67 -19.58 -5.51 9.40
CA ARG A 67 -20.75 -5.55 8.49
C ARG A 67 -20.83 -4.36 7.53
N PHE A 68 -20.24 -3.22 7.89
CA PHE A 68 -20.24 -2.01 7.06
C PHE A 68 -19.15 -2.03 5.98
N GLN A 69 -18.18 -2.93 6.08
CA GLN A 69 -17.14 -3.05 5.08
C GLN A 69 -17.72 -3.51 3.73
N LEU A 70 -17.09 -3.07 2.65
CA LEU A 70 -17.40 -3.54 1.31
C LEU A 70 -17.20 -5.07 1.21
N PRO A 71 -17.97 -5.79 0.37
CA PRO A 71 -17.91 -7.25 0.27
C PRO A 71 -16.49 -7.81 0.10
N ARG A 72 -15.65 -7.13 -0.69
CA ARG A 72 -14.24 -7.51 -0.94
C ARG A 72 -13.37 -7.55 0.32
N PHE A 73 -13.72 -6.79 1.36
CA PHE A 73 -12.98 -6.75 2.63
C PHE A 73 -13.60 -7.65 3.72
N ARG A 74 -14.82 -8.12 3.52
CA ARG A 74 -15.48 -9.08 4.43
C ARG A 74 -15.08 -10.52 4.18
N ALA A 75 -14.65 -10.84 2.97
CA ALA A 75 -14.17 -12.16 2.59
C ALA A 75 -12.72 -12.37 3.07
N LEU A 76 -12.48 -12.34 4.39
CA LEU A 76 -11.15 -12.31 5.00
C LEU A 76 -10.26 -13.48 4.59
N SER A 77 -10.84 -14.66 4.34
CA SER A 77 -10.10 -15.84 3.89
C SER A 77 -9.58 -15.73 2.45
N SER A 78 -10.14 -14.83 1.64
CA SER A 78 -9.65 -14.55 0.28
C SER A 78 -8.51 -13.54 0.23
N ILE A 79 -8.20 -12.90 1.36
CA ILE A 79 -7.10 -11.93 1.48
C ILE A 79 -5.93 -12.62 2.16
N GLY A 80 -4.82 -12.78 1.45
CA GLY A 80 -3.63 -13.43 1.98
C GLY A 80 -3.13 -12.78 3.27
N GLY A 81 -2.76 -13.60 4.26
CA GLY A 81 -2.18 -13.15 5.51
C GLY A 81 -3.16 -12.83 6.64
N LEU A 82 -4.47 -12.70 6.37
CA LEU A 82 -5.45 -12.32 7.41
C LEU A 82 -5.96 -13.51 8.23
N THR A 83 -5.85 -14.73 7.69
CA THR A 83 -6.35 -15.93 8.36
C THR A 83 -5.29 -17.03 8.41
N GLN A 84 -5.27 -17.79 9.50
CA GLN A 84 -4.43 -18.96 9.67
C GLN A 84 -5.16 -19.99 10.53
N GLY A 85 -5.20 -21.25 10.09
CA GLY A 85 -5.87 -22.33 10.81
C GLY A 85 -7.36 -22.08 11.09
N GLY A 86 -8.07 -21.43 10.17
CA GLY A 86 -9.48 -21.06 10.33
C GLY A 86 -9.75 -19.90 11.30
N LYS A 87 -8.72 -19.26 11.84
CA LYS A 87 -8.84 -18.10 12.75
C LYS A 87 -8.46 -16.82 12.01
N VAL A 88 -9.11 -15.71 12.36
CA VAL A 88 -8.85 -14.37 11.85
C VAL A 88 -7.87 -13.65 12.78
N TYR A 89 -6.85 -13.02 12.23
CA TYR A 89 -5.81 -12.31 12.99
C TYR A 89 -5.81 -10.81 12.76
N ALA A 90 -6.39 -10.33 11.67
CA ALA A 90 -6.45 -8.91 11.39
C ALA A 90 -7.69 -8.50 10.60
N ILE A 91 -8.08 -7.24 10.74
CA ILE A 91 -9.23 -6.64 10.06
C ILE A 91 -8.78 -5.47 9.21
N PRO A 92 -9.04 -5.47 7.89
CA PRO A 92 -8.75 -4.36 6.99
C PRO A 92 -9.42 -3.06 7.42
N PHE A 93 -8.73 -1.92 7.34
CA PHE A 93 -9.35 -0.62 7.62
C PHE A 93 -9.02 0.47 6.61
N THR A 94 -7.86 0.41 5.97
CA THR A 94 -7.45 1.35 4.91
C THR A 94 -6.64 0.66 3.83
N TYR A 95 -6.68 1.21 2.62
CA TYR A 95 -5.92 0.67 1.49
C TYR A 95 -5.55 1.76 0.50
N SER A 96 -4.63 1.45 -0.40
CA SER A 96 -4.38 2.26 -1.57
C SER A 96 -4.10 1.39 -2.79
N ALA A 97 -4.74 1.70 -3.90
CA ALA A 97 -4.39 1.14 -5.19
C ALA A 97 -3.26 1.97 -5.83
N MET A 98 -2.24 1.30 -6.33
CA MET A 98 -1.06 1.94 -6.95
C MET A 98 -1.33 2.15 -8.45
N GLY A 99 -2.18 3.13 -8.75
CA GLY A 99 -2.52 3.48 -10.13
C GLY A 99 -1.57 4.48 -10.75
N LEU A 100 -2.01 5.07 -11.86
CA LEU A 100 -1.31 6.16 -12.52
C LEU A 100 -2.01 7.49 -12.30
N ILE A 101 -1.26 8.49 -11.84
CA ILE A 101 -1.67 9.89 -11.90
C ILE A 101 -1.06 10.51 -13.16
N TYR A 102 -1.85 11.30 -13.88
CA TYR A 102 -1.42 11.97 -15.10
C TYR A 102 -1.86 13.44 -15.12
N ASP A 103 -1.01 14.31 -15.66
CA ASP A 103 -1.31 15.72 -15.92
C ASP A 103 -2.23 15.81 -17.17
N ARG A 104 -3.45 16.29 -17.01
CA ARG A 104 -4.44 16.37 -18.09
C ARG A 104 -4.04 17.33 -19.22
N LYS A 105 -3.14 18.29 -18.95
CA LYS A 105 -2.64 19.22 -19.96
C LYS A 105 -1.59 18.58 -20.88
N GLN A 106 -0.83 17.60 -20.36
CA GLN A 106 0.24 16.92 -21.12
C GLN A 106 -0.21 15.57 -21.68
N VAL A 107 -1.16 14.91 -21.00
CA VAL A 107 -1.70 13.59 -21.35
C VAL A 107 -3.20 13.75 -21.63
N SER A 108 -3.52 14.04 -22.89
CA SER A 108 -4.90 14.37 -23.33
C SER A 108 -5.87 13.18 -23.29
N VAL A 109 -5.34 11.97 -23.40
CA VAL A 109 -6.12 10.72 -23.28
C VAL A 109 -5.66 9.99 -22.03
N PRO A 110 -6.60 9.62 -21.12
CA PRO A 110 -6.25 8.88 -19.90
C PRO A 110 -5.43 7.62 -20.23
N PRO A 111 -4.30 7.37 -19.56
CA PRO A 111 -3.52 6.16 -19.75
C PRO A 111 -4.35 4.90 -19.53
N ARG A 112 -4.18 3.89 -20.38
CA ARG A 112 -4.88 2.60 -20.24
C ARG A 112 -4.00 1.51 -19.64
N SER A 113 -2.68 1.69 -19.75
CA SER A 113 -1.69 0.71 -19.31
C SER A 113 -0.59 1.35 -18.49
N MET A 114 -0.04 0.60 -17.56
CA MET A 114 1.17 0.95 -16.80
C MET A 114 2.37 1.18 -17.74
N SER A 115 2.35 0.59 -18.94
CA SER A 115 3.39 0.74 -19.96
C SER A 115 3.63 2.20 -20.41
N GLU A 116 2.67 3.10 -20.17
CA GLU A 116 2.86 4.54 -20.43
C GLU A 116 4.02 5.16 -19.64
N LEU A 117 4.43 4.56 -18.51
CA LEU A 117 5.61 5.00 -17.77
C LEU A 117 6.91 4.87 -18.58
N TRP A 118 6.95 3.99 -19.60
CA TRP A 118 8.08 3.78 -20.52
C TRP A 118 7.97 4.57 -21.82
N ASN A 119 6.87 5.27 -22.04
CA ASN A 119 6.65 6.02 -23.25
C ASN A 119 7.70 7.14 -23.38
N PRO A 120 8.57 7.14 -24.42
CA PRO A 120 9.65 8.11 -24.58
C PRO A 120 9.15 9.55 -24.74
N ARG A 121 7.89 9.75 -25.09
CA ARG A 121 7.24 11.07 -25.13
C ARG A 121 7.31 11.80 -23.77
N TYR A 122 7.32 11.04 -22.67
CA TYR A 122 7.33 11.57 -21.32
C TYR A 122 8.71 11.48 -20.66
N ARG A 123 9.78 11.28 -21.42
CA ARG A 123 11.15 11.18 -20.87
C ARG A 123 11.49 12.40 -20.01
N GLY A 124 11.99 12.13 -18.80
CA GLY A 124 12.31 13.16 -17.80
C GLY A 124 11.08 13.82 -17.15
N LYS A 125 9.87 13.27 -17.37
CA LYS A 125 8.61 13.77 -16.81
C LYS A 125 7.81 12.69 -16.10
N VAL A 126 8.44 11.59 -15.73
CA VAL A 126 7.83 10.44 -15.05
C VAL A 126 8.40 10.32 -13.65
N LEU A 127 7.56 10.11 -12.66
CA LEU A 127 7.94 9.82 -11.28
C LEU A 127 7.53 8.41 -10.90
N ALA A 128 8.40 7.69 -10.19
CA ALA A 128 8.10 6.38 -9.63
C ALA A 128 8.48 6.29 -8.15
N PHE A 129 7.84 5.38 -7.42
CA PHE A 129 8.13 5.15 -6.01
C PHE A 129 9.45 4.38 -5.82
N ASN A 130 10.23 4.73 -4.82
CA ASN A 130 11.50 4.07 -4.51
C ASN A 130 11.27 2.81 -3.67
N SER A 131 10.99 1.69 -4.32
CA SER A 131 10.84 0.39 -3.67
C SER A 131 11.16 -0.72 -4.65
N ALA A 132 12.05 -1.63 -4.28
CA ALA A 132 12.38 -2.80 -5.08
C ALA A 132 11.13 -3.66 -5.33
N GLN A 133 10.44 -4.07 -4.27
CA GLN A 133 9.30 -4.98 -4.33
C GLN A 133 8.19 -4.44 -5.24
N HIS A 134 7.83 -3.16 -5.06
CA HIS A 134 6.76 -2.55 -5.86
C HIS A 134 7.16 -2.38 -7.32
N ASN A 135 8.39 -1.91 -7.58
CA ASN A 135 8.84 -1.71 -8.96
C ASN A 135 8.98 -3.02 -9.73
N PHE A 136 9.52 -4.08 -9.12
CA PHE A 136 9.57 -5.39 -9.76
C PHE A 136 8.18 -5.94 -10.02
N SER A 137 7.27 -5.87 -9.04
CA SER A 137 5.92 -6.42 -9.18
C SER A 137 5.06 -5.66 -10.19
N PHE A 138 5.03 -4.31 -10.19
CA PHE A 138 4.24 -3.59 -11.18
C PHE A 138 4.82 -3.73 -12.59
N THR A 139 6.14 -3.82 -12.71
CA THR A 139 6.77 -4.05 -14.01
C THR A 139 6.47 -5.45 -14.54
N ALA A 140 6.48 -6.45 -13.68
CA ALA A 140 6.06 -7.81 -14.03
C ALA A 140 4.61 -7.84 -14.52
N LEU A 141 3.72 -7.15 -13.80
CA LEU A 141 2.32 -7.00 -14.19
C LEU A 141 2.17 -6.33 -15.56
N ALA A 142 2.89 -5.24 -15.79
CA ALA A 142 2.91 -4.54 -17.09
C ALA A 142 3.48 -5.41 -18.24
N LEU A 143 4.30 -6.39 -17.93
CA LEU A 143 4.84 -7.38 -18.90
C LEU A 143 3.93 -8.60 -19.08
N GLY A 144 2.75 -8.62 -18.43
CA GLY A 144 1.78 -9.72 -18.53
C GLY A 144 2.18 -10.97 -17.75
N VAL A 145 2.96 -10.84 -16.67
CA VAL A 145 3.27 -11.94 -15.77
C VAL A 145 2.07 -12.19 -14.85
N ASP A 146 1.55 -13.42 -14.82
CA ASP A 146 0.35 -13.79 -14.08
C ASP A 146 0.49 -13.57 -12.57
N ASN A 147 1.61 -14.02 -11.99
CA ASN A 147 1.92 -13.80 -10.58
C ASN A 147 3.12 -12.83 -10.44
N PRO A 148 2.88 -11.54 -10.23
CA PRO A 148 3.95 -10.54 -10.16
C PRO A 148 4.79 -10.61 -8.88
N PHE A 149 4.42 -11.47 -7.94
CA PHE A 149 5.12 -11.65 -6.65
C PHE A 149 6.02 -12.88 -6.63
N GLN A 150 5.92 -13.76 -7.65
CA GLN A 150 6.73 -14.99 -7.73
C GLN A 150 7.33 -15.09 -9.12
N LEU A 151 8.50 -14.45 -9.29
CA LEU A 151 9.20 -14.39 -10.56
C LEU A 151 10.22 -15.52 -10.69
N ASP A 152 10.18 -16.25 -11.81
CA ASP A 152 11.27 -17.13 -12.16
C ASP A 152 12.51 -16.34 -12.65
N VAL A 153 13.64 -17.03 -12.84
CA VAL A 153 14.93 -16.42 -13.24
C VAL A 153 14.82 -15.63 -14.56
N ASN A 154 14.05 -16.12 -15.52
CA ASN A 154 13.88 -15.47 -16.83
C ASN A 154 12.97 -14.24 -16.71
N GLN A 155 11.89 -14.35 -15.96
CA GLN A 155 11.00 -13.24 -15.65
C GLN A 155 11.75 -12.15 -14.89
N MET A 156 12.51 -12.51 -13.85
CA MET A 156 13.32 -11.58 -13.07
C MET A 156 14.29 -10.80 -13.97
N ARG A 157 14.99 -11.49 -14.87
CA ARG A 157 15.91 -10.84 -15.83
C ARG A 157 15.18 -9.90 -16.78
N ARG A 158 14.01 -10.31 -17.31
CA ARG A 158 13.18 -9.45 -18.18
C ARG A 158 12.71 -8.20 -17.46
N VAL A 159 12.23 -8.36 -16.23
CA VAL A 159 11.75 -7.25 -15.38
C VAL A 159 12.90 -6.29 -15.06
N ALA A 160 14.06 -6.80 -14.65
CA ALA A 160 15.23 -5.97 -14.35
C ALA A 160 15.67 -5.13 -15.57
N LYS A 161 15.71 -5.71 -16.77
CA LYS A 161 16.01 -4.98 -18.02
C LYS A 161 14.97 -3.88 -18.26
N GLN A 162 13.70 -4.16 -18.05
CA GLN A 162 12.62 -3.21 -18.23
C GLN A 162 12.69 -2.06 -17.19
N LEU A 163 13.11 -2.34 -15.96
CA LEU A 163 13.35 -1.33 -14.93
C LEU A 163 14.52 -0.41 -15.26
N VAL A 164 15.59 -0.92 -15.90
CA VAL A 164 16.66 -0.07 -16.42
C VAL A 164 16.12 0.89 -17.51
N ALA A 165 15.25 0.39 -18.38
CA ALA A 165 14.60 1.23 -19.40
C ALA A 165 13.69 2.30 -18.73
N LEU A 166 12.92 1.92 -17.70
CA LEU A 166 12.12 2.86 -16.93
C LEU A 166 12.98 3.96 -16.30
N ARG A 167 14.06 3.61 -15.61
CA ARG A 167 14.99 4.58 -14.99
C ARG A 167 15.43 5.66 -15.98
N ARG A 168 15.72 5.28 -17.24
CA ARG A 168 16.11 6.23 -18.30
C ARG A 168 14.99 7.18 -18.71
N ASN A 169 13.76 6.83 -18.40
CA ASN A 169 12.56 7.63 -18.71
C ASN A 169 12.13 8.50 -17.52
N LEU A 170 12.55 8.16 -16.32
CA LEU A 170 12.17 8.88 -15.09
C LEU A 170 12.83 10.27 -15.00
N LEU A 171 12.12 11.18 -14.36
CA LEU A 171 12.68 12.37 -13.73
C LEU A 171 13.41 11.96 -12.44
N SER A 172 12.70 11.24 -11.57
CA SER A 172 13.22 10.81 -10.27
C SER A 172 12.38 9.68 -9.69
N TYR A 173 12.95 9.01 -8.69
CA TYR A 173 12.21 8.26 -7.69
C TYR A 173 11.83 9.16 -6.51
N TYR A 174 10.74 8.84 -5.81
CA TYR A 174 10.29 9.51 -4.59
C TYR A 174 10.01 8.48 -3.49
N SER A 175 10.05 8.90 -2.23
CA SER A 175 9.74 8.05 -1.07
C SER A 175 8.49 8.50 -0.32
N LEU A 176 8.21 9.79 -0.28
CA LEU A 176 7.06 10.36 0.46
C LEU A 176 6.04 10.99 -0.50
N PRO A 177 4.74 10.96 -0.18
CA PRO A 177 3.71 11.55 -1.03
C PRO A 177 3.85 13.07 -1.19
N GLU A 178 4.36 13.78 -0.17
CA GLU A 178 4.66 15.22 -0.22
C GLU A 178 5.82 15.52 -1.16
N GLU A 179 6.84 14.68 -1.17
CA GLU A 179 7.97 14.76 -2.10
C GLU A 179 7.49 14.60 -3.53
N ALA A 180 6.69 13.56 -3.80
CA ALA A 180 6.10 13.32 -5.11
C ALA A 180 5.29 14.53 -5.59
N THR A 181 4.45 15.09 -4.73
CA THR A 181 3.64 16.29 -5.02
C THR A 181 4.51 17.48 -5.40
N ARG A 182 5.55 17.75 -4.61
CA ARG A 182 6.51 18.84 -4.87
C ARG A 182 7.24 18.65 -6.19
N LEU A 183 7.81 17.47 -6.44
CA LEU A 183 8.51 17.16 -7.68
C LEU A 183 7.60 17.24 -8.91
N PHE A 184 6.37 16.71 -8.79
CA PHE A 184 5.39 16.74 -9.88
C PHE A 184 5.07 18.15 -10.35
N ILE A 185 4.82 19.06 -9.41
CA ILE A 185 4.49 20.46 -9.72
C ILE A 185 5.71 21.22 -10.19
N GLN A 186 6.83 21.14 -9.45
CA GLN A 186 8.04 21.91 -9.72
C GLN A 186 8.62 21.59 -11.10
N HIS A 187 8.61 20.33 -11.51
CA HIS A 187 9.19 19.87 -12.77
C HIS A 187 8.16 19.63 -13.87
N LYS A 188 6.89 19.99 -13.63
CA LYS A 188 5.79 19.78 -14.58
C LYS A 188 5.77 18.35 -15.11
N SER A 189 5.79 17.37 -14.18
CA SER A 189 5.76 15.96 -14.53
C SER A 189 4.48 15.61 -15.27
N ALA A 190 4.54 14.65 -16.18
CA ALA A 190 3.39 14.20 -16.95
C ALA A 190 2.70 12.98 -16.32
N LEU A 191 3.50 12.08 -15.75
CA LEU A 191 3.04 10.80 -15.19
C LEU A 191 3.67 10.55 -13.81
N LEU A 192 2.88 9.90 -12.94
CA LEU A 192 3.32 9.47 -11.61
C LEU A 192 2.77 8.06 -11.35
N PHE A 193 3.66 7.09 -11.11
CA PHE A 193 3.26 5.83 -10.47
C PHE A 193 2.90 6.13 -9.01
N ALA A 194 1.61 6.08 -8.70
CA ALA A 194 1.06 6.59 -7.45
C ALA A 194 1.01 5.50 -6.37
N ASN A 195 2.11 5.27 -5.67
CA ASN A 195 2.18 4.30 -4.58
C ASN A 195 1.14 4.56 -3.47
N TYR A 196 0.85 5.83 -3.20
CA TYR A 196 -0.14 6.26 -2.22
C TYR A 196 -1.51 6.60 -2.86
N GLY A 197 -1.70 6.27 -4.15
CA GLY A 197 -2.98 6.32 -4.85
C GLY A 197 -3.75 7.62 -4.70
N THR A 198 -4.97 7.53 -4.17
CA THR A 198 -5.88 8.67 -4.00
C THR A 198 -5.39 9.72 -2.99
N GLN A 199 -4.49 9.38 -2.07
CA GLN A 199 -3.85 10.35 -1.19
C GLN A 199 -3.00 11.33 -2.00
N GLN A 200 -2.14 10.84 -2.90
CA GLN A 200 -1.33 11.68 -3.79
C GLN A 200 -2.20 12.48 -4.77
N LEU A 201 -3.25 11.87 -5.30
CA LEU A 201 -4.21 12.57 -6.13
C LEU A 201 -4.83 13.77 -5.40
N THR A 202 -5.24 13.55 -4.16
CA THR A 202 -5.83 14.60 -3.30
C THR A 202 -4.83 15.72 -3.00
N GLN A 203 -3.58 15.37 -2.68
CA GLN A 203 -2.52 16.33 -2.43
C GLN A 203 -2.21 17.19 -3.68
N LEU A 204 -2.07 16.56 -4.84
CA LEU A 204 -1.84 17.26 -6.12
C LEU A 204 -2.98 18.21 -6.47
N ARG A 205 -4.24 17.77 -6.32
CA ARG A 205 -5.42 18.62 -6.55
C ARG A 205 -5.46 19.81 -5.58
N LYS A 206 -5.17 19.59 -4.30
CA LYS A 206 -5.07 20.68 -3.30
C LYS A 206 -3.96 21.68 -3.62
N ALA A 207 -2.89 21.21 -4.24
CA ALA A 207 -1.80 22.07 -4.71
C ALA A 207 -2.07 22.73 -6.09
N GLY A 208 -3.29 22.60 -6.63
CA GLY A 208 -3.74 23.26 -7.86
C GLY A 208 -3.40 22.52 -9.15
N ALA A 209 -2.92 21.29 -9.11
CA ALA A 209 -2.63 20.50 -10.30
C ALA A 209 -3.92 19.95 -10.93
N ASP A 210 -4.05 20.07 -12.25
CA ASP A 210 -5.13 19.46 -13.02
C ASP A 210 -4.73 18.04 -13.41
N VAL A 211 -5.02 17.09 -12.52
CA VAL A 211 -4.61 15.71 -12.65
C VAL A 211 -5.79 14.73 -12.69
N GLY A 212 -5.62 13.68 -13.48
CA GLY A 212 -6.47 12.49 -13.46
C GLY A 212 -5.76 11.31 -12.80
N TYR A 213 -6.55 10.30 -12.44
CA TYR A 213 -6.07 9.04 -11.87
C TYR A 213 -6.76 7.88 -12.57
N VAL A 214 -6.02 6.83 -12.84
CA VAL A 214 -6.55 5.62 -13.48
C VAL A 214 -5.98 4.36 -12.82
N ILE A 215 -6.79 3.32 -12.77
CA ILE A 215 -6.34 1.94 -12.58
C ILE A 215 -6.13 1.35 -13.98
N PRO A 216 -4.91 0.93 -14.34
CA PRO A 216 -4.62 0.35 -15.65
C PRO A 216 -5.43 -0.94 -15.93
N GLU A 217 -5.55 -1.29 -17.20
CA GLU A 217 -6.31 -2.48 -17.65
C GLU A 217 -5.71 -3.80 -17.10
N GLU A 218 -4.40 -3.90 -17.02
CA GLU A 218 -3.70 -5.01 -16.39
C GLU A 218 -3.94 -5.10 -14.88
N GLY A 219 -4.53 -4.08 -14.27
CA GLY A 219 -4.77 -3.95 -12.83
C GLY A 219 -3.75 -3.07 -12.13
N ALA A 220 -3.97 -2.84 -10.84
CA ALA A 220 -3.05 -2.13 -9.98
C ALA A 220 -2.72 -2.96 -8.73
N LEU A 221 -1.45 -2.94 -8.35
CA LEU A 221 -1.04 -3.41 -7.04
C LEU A 221 -1.72 -2.55 -5.97
N ALA A 222 -1.97 -3.12 -4.81
CA ALA A 222 -2.55 -2.38 -3.69
C ALA A 222 -2.01 -2.90 -2.36
N TRP A 223 -1.64 -1.97 -1.48
CA TRP A 223 -1.43 -2.32 -0.09
C TRP A 223 -2.75 -2.20 0.68
N LEU A 224 -2.87 -2.99 1.72
CA LEU A 224 -4.03 -3.08 2.58
C LEU A 224 -3.55 -3.13 4.02
N ASP A 225 -3.80 -2.06 4.78
CA ASP A 225 -3.46 -2.02 6.19
C ASP A 225 -4.62 -2.54 7.03
N CYS A 226 -4.22 -3.31 8.02
CA CYS A 226 -5.13 -4.05 8.88
C CYS A 226 -4.80 -3.79 10.34
N TRP A 227 -5.84 -3.68 11.18
CA TRP A 227 -5.69 -3.71 12.63
C TRP A 227 -5.58 -5.14 13.11
N ALA A 228 -4.57 -5.41 13.92
CA ALA A 228 -4.37 -6.68 14.59
C ALA A 228 -4.13 -6.49 16.10
N MET A 229 -4.50 -7.50 16.87
CA MET A 229 -4.25 -7.56 18.31
C MET A 229 -2.94 -8.32 18.56
N THR A 230 -2.04 -7.73 19.32
CA THR A 230 -0.75 -8.35 19.60
C THR A 230 -0.88 -9.47 20.65
N ARG A 231 0.15 -10.32 20.74
CA ARG A 231 0.23 -11.35 21.77
C ARG A 231 0.30 -10.76 23.19
N ALA A 232 0.85 -9.58 23.32
CA ALA A 232 1.07 -8.90 24.60
C ALA A 232 -0.11 -8.03 25.07
N VAL A 233 -1.23 -8.07 24.37
CA VAL A 233 -2.40 -7.27 24.71
C VAL A 233 -2.76 -7.41 26.20
N ARG A 234 -2.86 -6.29 26.88
CA ARG A 234 -3.20 -6.21 28.32
C ARG A 234 -4.71 -6.24 28.56
N ASP A 235 -5.46 -5.55 27.70
CA ASP A 235 -6.93 -5.54 27.72
C ASP A 235 -7.48 -5.90 26.34
N ARG A 236 -7.84 -7.19 26.18
CA ARG A 236 -8.43 -7.71 24.95
C ARG A 236 -9.76 -7.03 24.59
N SER A 237 -10.53 -6.64 25.60
CA SER A 237 -11.84 -6.02 25.37
C SER A 237 -11.67 -4.63 24.80
N LEU A 238 -10.75 -3.86 25.34
CA LEU A 238 -10.45 -2.52 24.86
C LEU A 238 -9.76 -2.56 23.48
N ALA A 239 -8.87 -3.51 23.24
CA ALA A 239 -8.24 -3.73 21.94
C ALA A 239 -9.27 -4.05 20.84
N LEU A 240 -10.22 -4.96 21.09
CA LEU A 240 -11.31 -5.26 20.17
C LEU A 240 -12.23 -4.04 19.99
N ALA A 241 -12.53 -3.30 21.06
CA ALA A 241 -13.32 -2.07 20.96
C ALA A 241 -12.63 -1.01 20.09
N TRP A 242 -11.28 -0.89 20.12
CA TRP A 242 -10.53 -0.02 19.22
C TRP A 242 -10.68 -0.45 17.76
N ILE A 243 -10.48 -1.74 17.48
CA ILE A 243 -10.59 -2.27 16.11
C ILE A 243 -12.00 -2.03 15.55
N ASP A 244 -13.02 -2.32 16.33
CA ASP A 244 -14.42 -2.12 15.94
C ASP A 244 -14.78 -0.63 15.74
N TYR A 245 -14.31 0.23 16.66
CA TYR A 245 -14.49 1.67 16.60
C TYR A 245 -13.89 2.29 15.33
N MET A 246 -12.72 1.81 14.88
CA MET A 246 -12.09 2.29 13.65
C MET A 246 -12.91 1.97 12.40
N LEU A 247 -13.83 1.01 12.46
CA LEU A 247 -14.76 0.64 11.40
C LEU A 247 -16.13 1.31 11.53
N GLU A 248 -16.38 2.14 12.55
CA GLU A 248 -17.61 2.93 12.60
C GLU A 248 -17.66 3.88 11.40
N PRO A 249 -18.81 3.99 10.68
CA PRO A 249 -18.89 4.84 9.49
C PRO A 249 -18.44 6.29 9.71
N ALA A 250 -18.79 6.87 10.87
CA ALA A 250 -18.39 8.23 11.22
C ALA A 250 -16.87 8.37 11.46
N VAL A 251 -16.21 7.33 11.99
CA VAL A 251 -14.77 7.32 12.25
C VAL A 251 -13.99 7.00 10.98
N SER A 252 -14.40 5.95 10.28
CA SER A 252 -13.74 5.50 9.04
C SER A 252 -13.75 6.57 7.95
N ARG A 253 -14.80 7.40 7.87
CA ARG A 253 -14.89 8.52 6.94
C ARG A 253 -13.80 9.57 7.14
N LEU A 254 -13.23 9.68 8.33
CA LEU A 254 -12.14 10.63 8.60
C LEU A 254 -10.85 10.29 7.84
N LEU A 255 -10.65 9.05 7.40
CA LEU A 255 -9.50 8.64 6.60
C LEU A 255 -9.46 9.37 5.24
N PRO A 256 -10.48 9.25 4.37
CA PRO A 256 -10.48 9.98 3.10
C PRO A 256 -10.59 11.50 3.30
N GLU A 257 -11.37 11.98 4.25
CA GLU A 257 -11.57 13.41 4.46
C GLU A 257 -10.29 14.14 4.92
N ARG A 258 -9.54 13.54 5.84
CA ARG A 258 -8.37 14.21 6.46
C ARG A 258 -7.05 13.81 5.85
N GLN A 259 -6.92 12.54 5.44
CA GLN A 259 -5.66 11.97 4.98
C GLN A 259 -5.64 11.62 3.49
N GLY A 260 -6.81 11.63 2.81
CA GLY A 260 -6.91 11.19 1.42
C GLY A 260 -6.74 9.68 1.22
N LEU A 261 -6.71 8.90 2.30
CA LEU A 261 -6.59 7.46 2.27
C LEU A 261 -7.95 6.81 2.05
N ALA A 262 -8.02 5.78 1.21
CA ALA A 262 -9.24 5.02 1.05
C ALA A 262 -9.55 4.21 2.32
N ASN A 263 -10.82 4.13 2.70
CA ASN A 263 -11.29 3.26 3.77
C ASN A 263 -11.90 1.98 3.19
N THR A 264 -12.19 1.00 4.04
CA THR A 264 -12.77 -0.28 3.62
C THR A 264 -14.31 -0.29 3.57
N LEU A 265 -14.96 0.84 3.88
CA LEU A 265 -16.41 0.98 3.91
C LEU A 265 -16.98 1.58 2.63
N THR A 266 -16.19 2.41 1.94
CA THR A 266 -16.62 3.11 0.72
C THR A 266 -15.54 3.00 -0.36
N SER A 267 -15.97 2.88 -1.63
CA SER A 267 -15.03 2.93 -2.75
C SER A 267 -14.73 4.38 -3.12
N PRO A 268 -13.44 4.75 -3.34
CA PRO A 268 -13.13 6.03 -3.94
C PRO A 268 -13.75 6.14 -5.34
N PRO A 269 -14.21 7.31 -5.79
CA PRO A 269 -14.80 7.49 -7.12
C PRO A 269 -13.88 7.05 -8.27
N GLU A 270 -12.58 7.14 -8.07
CA GLU A 270 -11.54 6.76 -9.04
C GLU A 270 -11.29 5.25 -9.12
N VAL A 271 -11.82 4.47 -8.18
CA VAL A 271 -11.65 3.01 -8.14
C VAL A 271 -13.02 2.35 -8.31
N SER A 272 -13.31 1.92 -9.52
CA SER A 272 -14.58 1.24 -9.79
C SER A 272 -14.59 -0.18 -9.19
N ASP A 273 -15.79 -0.74 -8.99
CA ASP A 273 -15.92 -2.14 -8.55
C ASP A 273 -15.41 -3.15 -9.59
N LYS A 274 -15.25 -2.72 -10.84
CA LYS A 274 -14.66 -3.51 -11.93
C LYS A 274 -13.14 -3.40 -12.01
N SER A 275 -12.54 -2.47 -11.26
CA SER A 275 -11.08 -2.30 -11.26
C SER A 275 -10.40 -3.55 -10.70
N ARG A 276 -9.43 -4.07 -11.45
CA ARG A 276 -8.61 -5.21 -11.00
C ARG A 276 -7.61 -4.72 -9.95
N ILE A 277 -7.86 -5.05 -8.71
CA ILE A 277 -6.99 -4.74 -7.57
C ILE A 277 -6.26 -6.02 -7.16
N ILE A 278 -4.93 -5.93 -7.03
CA ILE A 278 -4.04 -7.06 -6.72
C ILE A 278 -3.34 -6.73 -5.40
N TRP A 279 -3.77 -7.40 -4.33
CA TRP A 279 -3.19 -7.19 -3.01
C TRP A 279 -1.74 -7.61 -2.97
N LEU A 280 -0.89 -6.81 -2.32
CA LEU A 280 0.51 -7.16 -2.09
C LEU A 280 0.62 -8.50 -1.37
N GLN A 281 1.59 -9.29 -1.80
CA GLN A 281 1.93 -10.60 -1.24
C GLN A 281 3.45 -10.67 -1.02
N PRO A 282 3.92 -11.59 -0.16
CA PRO A 282 5.34 -11.87 -0.05
C PRO A 282 5.94 -12.23 -1.41
N VAL A 283 7.10 -11.67 -1.69
CA VAL A 283 7.83 -11.93 -2.94
C VAL A 283 8.73 -13.17 -2.81
N GLU A 284 9.17 -13.71 -3.92
CA GLU A 284 10.01 -14.90 -3.99
C GLU A 284 11.35 -14.77 -3.25
N ASP A 285 12.02 -13.61 -3.36
CA ASP A 285 13.29 -13.30 -2.71
C ASP A 285 13.47 -11.79 -2.56
N VAL A 286 13.25 -11.28 -1.34
CA VAL A 286 13.41 -9.86 -1.01
C VAL A 286 14.85 -9.42 -1.22
N GLY A 287 15.83 -10.20 -0.76
CA GLY A 287 17.26 -9.86 -0.84
C GLY A 287 17.74 -9.75 -2.29
N GLN A 288 17.29 -10.66 -3.15
CA GLN A 288 17.63 -10.62 -4.58
C GLN A 288 17.05 -9.38 -5.26
N ARG A 289 15.76 -9.05 -4.98
CA ARG A 289 15.14 -7.84 -5.53
C ARG A 289 15.86 -6.58 -5.07
N GLU A 290 16.20 -6.48 -3.79
CA GLU A 290 16.95 -5.32 -3.25
C GLU A 290 18.34 -5.18 -3.86
N ALA A 291 19.08 -6.29 -4.00
CA ALA A 291 20.39 -6.29 -4.62
C ALA A 291 20.36 -5.83 -6.09
N LEU A 292 19.37 -6.32 -6.86
CA LEU A 292 19.17 -5.88 -8.24
C LEU A 292 18.71 -4.42 -8.31
N TRP A 293 17.80 -4.01 -7.40
CA TRP A 293 17.31 -2.64 -7.31
C TRP A 293 18.46 -1.66 -7.06
N GLY A 294 19.32 -1.96 -6.09
CA GLY A 294 20.52 -1.16 -5.82
C GLY A 294 21.40 -0.96 -7.07
N LYS A 295 21.61 -2.01 -7.87
CA LYS A 295 22.33 -1.91 -9.15
C LYS A 295 21.57 -1.05 -10.18
N ILE A 296 20.24 -1.20 -10.27
CA ILE A 296 19.40 -0.43 -11.20
C ILE A 296 19.47 1.05 -10.87
N VAL A 297 19.22 1.44 -9.62
CA VAL A 297 19.17 2.86 -9.23
C VAL A 297 20.55 3.52 -9.28
N SER A 298 21.63 2.79 -9.00
CA SER A 298 23.00 3.29 -9.09
C SER A 298 23.53 3.45 -10.54
N GLY A 299 22.74 3.09 -11.53
CA GLY A 299 23.05 3.38 -12.92
C GLY A 299 23.61 2.23 -13.74
N ASN A 300 23.62 1.00 -13.22
CA ASN A 300 24.15 -0.13 -13.98
C ASN A 300 23.37 -0.37 -15.29
N LEU A 301 24.08 -0.84 -16.29
CA LEU A 301 23.54 -1.27 -17.57
C LEU A 301 22.90 -2.67 -17.43
N PRO A 302 21.94 -3.04 -18.33
CA PRO A 302 21.27 -4.35 -18.29
C PRO A 302 22.22 -5.55 -18.34
N GLU A 303 23.37 -5.40 -18.98
CA GLU A 303 24.37 -6.45 -19.15
C GLU A 303 25.18 -6.73 -17.86
N ARG A 304 25.04 -5.84 -16.86
CA ARG A 304 25.74 -5.92 -15.55
C ARG A 304 24.82 -6.23 -14.38
N LEU A 305 23.57 -6.61 -14.67
CA LEU A 305 22.59 -6.99 -13.64
C LEU A 305 22.70 -8.44 -13.19
#